data_96bdd3336f47a66ce81b7f58fa182739
#
_entry.id   96bdd3336f47a66ce81b7f58fa182739
#
_cell.length_a   1.000
_cell.length_b   1.000
_cell.length_c   1.000
_cell.angle_alpha   90.00
_cell.angle_beta   90.00
_cell.angle_gamma   90.00
#
_symmetry.space_group_name_H-M   'P 1'
#
loop_
_entity.id
_entity.type
_entity.pdbx_description
1 polymer ?
#
loop_
_entity_poly.entity_id
_entity_poly.type
_entity_poly.pdbx_seq_one_letter_code
_entity_poly.pdbx_strand_id
1 'polypeptide(L)'
;MTRIGFIGLGNMGGPMAANLARAGHAVRVFDLMPESVAKAIAAGCIAAGDAREAVTGCDLAISMLPAGEHVRGLWLSEGGGQDLLGALPAGAQVIDCSTIDVASARAVGDAAKARGIRFLDAPVSGGVTGAA
;
A
#
# COMPACT_ATOMS: atom_id res chain seq x y z
N MET A 1 9.46 -12.76 9.97
CA MET A 1 8.70 -11.48 10.05
C MET A 1 8.93 -10.67 8.79
N THR A 2 7.86 -10.21 8.15
CA THR A 2 7.94 -9.41 6.94
C THR A 2 7.76 -7.93 7.30
N ARG A 3 8.56 -7.07 6.70
CA ARG A 3 8.40 -5.61 6.83
C ARG A 3 7.46 -5.12 5.76
N ILE A 4 6.32 -4.59 6.17
CA ILE A 4 5.24 -4.19 5.28
C ILE A 4 5.02 -2.69 5.38
N GLY A 5 4.96 -2.02 4.22
CA GLY A 5 4.44 -0.66 4.11
C GLY A 5 3.00 -0.72 3.63
N PHE A 6 2.08 -0.14 4.36
CA PHE A 6 0.65 -0.18 4.03
C PHE A 6 0.10 1.23 3.87
N ILE A 7 -0.40 1.55 2.70
CA ILE A 7 -0.90 2.87 2.36
C ILE A 7 -2.38 2.79 2.01
N GLY A 8 -3.19 3.61 2.68
CA GLY A 8 -4.63 3.63 2.52
C GLY A 8 -5.32 2.78 3.57
N LEU A 9 -5.82 3.42 4.62
CA LEU A 9 -6.35 2.74 5.80
C LEU A 9 -7.87 2.82 5.96
N GLY A 10 -8.61 3.32 5.03
CA GLY A 10 -10.06 3.49 5.16
C GLY A 10 -10.78 2.26 5.71
N ASN A 11 -12.06 2.11 5.38
CA ASN A 11 -12.89 1.02 5.91
C ASN A 11 -12.36 -0.38 5.58
N MET A 12 -11.62 -0.53 4.49
CA MET A 12 -11.04 -1.81 4.07
C MET A 12 -9.60 -1.95 4.53
N GLY A 13 -8.77 -0.95 4.26
CA GLY A 13 -7.34 -1.02 4.52
C GLY A 13 -6.98 -1.10 6.00
N GLY A 14 -7.71 -0.38 6.85
CA GLY A 14 -7.47 -0.39 8.28
C GLY A 14 -7.55 -1.79 8.90
N PRO A 15 -8.67 -2.52 8.72
CA PRO A 15 -8.77 -3.91 9.20
C PRO A 15 -7.71 -4.84 8.60
N MET A 16 -7.36 -4.66 7.33
CA MET A 16 -6.34 -5.46 6.68
C MET A 16 -4.96 -5.26 7.33
N ALA A 17 -4.58 -4.00 7.54
CA ALA A 17 -3.31 -3.67 8.20
C ALA A 17 -3.27 -4.21 9.63
N ALA A 18 -4.36 -4.10 10.37
CA ALA A 18 -4.49 -4.62 11.72
C ALA A 18 -4.28 -6.15 11.76
N ASN A 19 -4.86 -6.87 10.82
CA ASN A 19 -4.70 -8.33 10.74
C ASN A 19 -3.25 -8.72 10.47
N LEU A 20 -2.56 -7.98 9.60
CA LEU A 20 -1.15 -8.24 9.33
C LEU A 20 -0.27 -7.99 10.57
N ALA A 21 -0.55 -6.95 11.32
CA ALA A 21 0.17 -6.66 12.57
C ALA A 21 -0.07 -7.76 13.60
N ARG A 22 -1.29 -8.25 13.73
CA ARG A 22 -1.62 -9.37 14.64
C ARG A 22 -0.93 -10.66 14.25
N ALA A 23 -0.67 -10.84 12.97
CA ALA A 23 0.07 -12.01 12.48
C ALA A 23 1.59 -11.94 12.74
N GLY A 24 2.07 -10.86 13.34
CA GLY A 24 3.46 -10.72 13.72
C GLY A 24 4.35 -9.97 12.73
N HIS A 25 3.77 -9.38 11.69
CA HIS A 25 4.53 -8.57 10.74
C HIS A 25 4.79 -7.16 11.27
N ALA A 26 5.88 -6.54 10.83
CA ALA A 26 6.16 -5.14 11.11
C ALA A 26 5.46 -4.28 10.05
N VAL A 27 4.34 -3.66 10.42
CA VAL A 27 3.50 -2.90 9.49
C VAL A 27 3.62 -1.41 9.76
N ARG A 28 4.20 -0.67 8.82
CA ARG A 28 4.20 0.79 8.83
C ARG A 28 3.02 1.26 7.99
N VAL A 29 2.27 2.20 8.52
CA VAL A 29 1.04 2.66 7.88
C VAL A 29 1.08 4.14 7.57
N PHE A 30 0.43 4.53 6.49
CA PHE A 30 0.17 5.92 6.17
C PHE A 30 -1.23 6.08 5.57
N ASP A 31 -1.90 7.14 5.97
CA ASP A 31 -3.17 7.59 5.43
C ASP A 31 -3.27 9.10 5.62
N LEU A 32 -4.01 9.77 4.76
CA LEU A 32 -4.25 11.21 4.89
C LEU A 32 -5.13 11.55 6.09
N MET A 33 -5.87 10.59 6.62
CA MET A 33 -6.77 10.76 7.77
C MET A 33 -6.08 10.34 9.06
N PRO A 34 -5.75 11.29 9.96
CA PRO A 34 -5.08 10.95 11.22
C PRO A 34 -5.82 9.94 12.09
N GLU A 35 -7.15 9.94 12.04
CA GLU A 35 -7.97 9.01 12.80
C GLU A 35 -7.75 7.56 12.36
N SER A 36 -7.60 7.34 11.06
CA SER A 36 -7.34 6.01 10.51
C SER A 36 -5.97 5.50 10.95
N VAL A 37 -4.99 6.38 10.98
CA VAL A 37 -3.64 6.04 11.46
C VAL A 37 -3.67 5.69 12.95
N ALA A 38 -4.40 6.46 13.76
CA ALA A 38 -4.52 6.21 15.20
C ALA A 38 -5.13 4.84 15.49
N LYS A 39 -6.14 4.43 14.73
CA LYS A 39 -6.75 3.10 14.87
C LYS A 39 -5.74 1.99 14.53
N ALA A 40 -4.96 2.19 13.50
CA ALA A 40 -3.94 1.21 13.10
C ALA A 40 -2.84 1.08 14.16
N ILE A 41 -2.39 2.17 14.75
CA ILE A 41 -1.43 2.17 15.84
C ILE A 41 -1.98 1.37 17.03
N ALA A 42 -3.24 1.58 17.39
CA ALA A 42 -3.89 0.85 18.48
C ALA A 42 -3.92 -0.66 18.21
N ALA A 43 -3.92 -1.08 16.94
CA ALA A 43 -3.90 -2.48 16.55
C ALA A 43 -2.49 -3.08 16.43
N GLY A 44 -1.44 -2.29 16.68
CA GLY A 44 -0.06 -2.77 16.63
C GLY A 44 0.75 -2.31 15.43
N CYS A 45 0.21 -1.46 14.58
CA CYS A 45 0.93 -0.88 13.45
C CYS A 45 1.81 0.29 13.90
N ILE A 46 2.75 0.67 13.04
CA ILE A 46 3.68 1.79 13.27
C ILE A 46 3.30 2.92 12.30
N ALA A 47 3.13 4.13 12.83
CA ALA A 47 2.82 5.28 11.98
C ALA A 47 4.06 5.73 11.20
N ALA A 48 3.89 6.03 9.92
CA ALA A 48 4.90 6.70 9.10
C ALA A 48 4.51 8.16 8.92
N GLY A 49 5.50 9.03 8.75
CA GLY A 49 5.27 10.45 8.57
C GLY A 49 4.71 10.81 7.20
N ASP A 50 5.03 9.98 6.19
CA ASP A 50 4.49 10.11 4.84
C ASP A 50 4.49 8.73 4.16
N ALA A 51 3.96 8.69 2.94
CA ALA A 51 3.87 7.43 2.18
C ALA A 51 5.25 6.88 1.85
N ARG A 52 6.22 7.73 1.54
CA ARG A 52 7.59 7.31 1.23
C ARG A 52 8.24 6.63 2.44
N GLU A 53 8.08 7.20 3.62
CA GLU A 53 8.61 6.59 4.84
C GLU A 53 7.99 5.22 5.10
N ALA A 54 6.68 5.07 4.83
CA ALA A 54 5.99 3.80 5.03
C ALA A 54 6.60 2.66 4.20
N VAL A 55 7.07 2.94 3.00
CA VAL A 55 7.59 1.91 2.09
C VAL A 55 9.11 1.81 2.06
N THR A 56 9.82 2.75 2.66
CA THR A 56 11.29 2.71 2.68
C THR A 56 11.78 1.49 3.46
N GLY A 57 12.58 0.66 2.81
CA GLY A 57 13.15 -0.55 3.41
C GLY A 57 12.15 -1.69 3.63
N CYS A 58 10.94 -1.61 3.09
CA CYS A 58 9.96 -2.69 3.23
C CYS A 58 10.27 -3.85 2.28
N ASP A 59 9.80 -5.04 2.64
CA ASP A 59 9.85 -6.22 1.78
C ASP A 59 8.62 -6.27 0.88
N LEU A 60 7.50 -5.77 1.38
CA LEU A 60 6.21 -5.76 0.71
C LEU A 60 5.53 -4.42 0.95
N ALA A 61 5.04 -3.80 -0.12
CA ALA A 61 4.21 -2.61 -0.04
C ALA A 61 2.80 -2.94 -0.50
N ILE A 62 1.81 -2.50 0.27
CA ILE A 62 0.40 -2.72 -0.04
C ILE A 62 -0.28 -1.36 -0.15
N SER A 63 -1.07 -1.18 -1.19
CA SER A 63 -1.91 0.01 -1.34
C SER A 63 -3.38 -0.39 -1.45
N MET A 64 -4.24 0.40 -0.80
CA MET A 64 -5.70 0.24 -0.82
C MET A 64 -6.31 1.62 -0.94
N LEU A 65 -6.50 2.09 -2.18
CA LEU A 65 -6.85 3.47 -2.49
C LEU A 65 -8.18 3.55 -3.24
N PRO A 66 -8.85 4.72 -3.25
CA PRO A 66 -10.19 4.84 -3.82
C PRO A 66 -10.29 4.64 -5.33
N ALA A 67 -9.27 5.00 -6.11
CA ALA A 67 -9.35 4.99 -7.56
C ALA A 67 -7.99 4.83 -8.23
N GLY A 68 -7.99 4.47 -9.52
CA GLY A 68 -6.78 4.29 -10.31
C GLY A 68 -5.88 5.53 -10.36
N GLU A 69 -6.47 6.73 -10.39
CA GLU A 69 -5.69 7.98 -10.37
C GLU A 69 -4.87 8.13 -9.08
N HIS A 70 -5.39 7.68 -7.94
CA HIS A 70 -4.67 7.69 -6.68
C HIS A 70 -3.52 6.67 -6.70
N VAL A 71 -3.75 5.50 -7.28
CA VAL A 71 -2.73 4.46 -7.42
C VAL A 71 -1.60 4.94 -8.31
N ARG A 72 -1.92 5.55 -9.46
CA ARG A 72 -0.92 6.14 -10.35
C ARG A 72 -0.15 7.27 -9.65
N GLY A 73 -0.85 8.14 -8.94
CA GLY A 73 -0.23 9.27 -8.22
C GLY A 73 0.70 8.83 -7.11
N LEU A 74 0.49 7.65 -6.55
CA LEU A 74 1.35 7.11 -5.50
C LEU A 74 2.60 6.44 -6.09
N TRP A 75 2.42 5.56 -7.06
CA TRP A 75 3.51 4.69 -7.54
C TRP A 75 4.30 5.26 -8.70
N LEU A 76 3.70 6.11 -9.52
CA LEU A 76 4.33 6.67 -10.72
C LEU A 76 4.79 8.11 -10.51
N SER A 77 5.73 8.55 -11.34
CA SER A 77 6.19 9.94 -11.35
C SER A 77 5.38 10.84 -12.30
N GLU A 78 4.58 10.26 -13.17
CA GLU A 78 3.79 11.04 -14.13
C GLU A 78 2.81 11.99 -13.44
N GLY A 79 2.56 13.14 -14.05
CA GLY A 79 1.59 14.10 -13.52
C GLY A 79 1.93 14.67 -12.15
N GLY A 80 3.20 14.69 -11.74
CA GLY A 80 3.61 15.14 -10.42
C GLY A 80 3.42 14.08 -9.33
N GLY A 81 3.33 12.80 -9.70
CA GLY A 81 3.19 11.68 -8.77
C GLY A 81 4.39 11.51 -7.84
N GLN A 82 4.20 10.77 -6.77
CA GLN A 82 5.21 10.58 -5.72
C GLN A 82 6.33 9.61 -6.10
N ASP A 83 6.15 8.82 -7.15
CA ASP A 83 7.15 7.85 -7.62
C ASP A 83 7.66 6.92 -6.50
N LEU A 84 6.76 6.33 -5.75
CA LEU A 84 7.18 5.45 -4.65
C LEU A 84 7.82 4.15 -5.14
N LEU A 85 7.63 3.76 -6.40
CA LEU A 85 8.40 2.66 -6.98
C LEU A 85 9.90 2.92 -6.88
N GLY A 86 10.32 4.18 -7.03
CA GLY A 86 11.72 4.57 -6.88
C GLY A 86 12.23 4.53 -5.44
N ALA A 87 11.35 4.47 -4.45
CA ALA A 87 11.72 4.40 -3.04
C ALA A 87 11.86 2.95 -2.53
N LEU A 88 11.42 1.97 -3.31
CA LEU A 88 11.43 0.57 -2.90
C LEU A 88 12.81 -0.06 -3.08
N PRO A 89 13.23 -0.94 -2.16
CA PRO A 89 14.46 -1.71 -2.36
C PRO A 89 14.31 -2.70 -3.52
N ALA A 90 15.42 -3.06 -4.13
CA ALA A 90 15.42 -4.08 -5.18
C ALA A 90 14.86 -5.40 -4.63
N GLY A 91 14.01 -6.04 -5.40
CA GLY A 91 13.37 -7.29 -5.01
C GLY A 91 12.12 -7.14 -4.14
N ALA A 92 11.73 -5.91 -3.80
CA ALA A 92 10.47 -5.68 -3.10
C ALA A 92 9.28 -6.05 -3.98
N GLN A 93 8.15 -6.31 -3.33
CA GLN A 93 6.89 -6.63 -3.99
C GLN A 93 5.84 -5.58 -3.65
N VAL A 94 5.04 -5.21 -4.64
CA VAL A 94 3.88 -4.32 -4.47
C VAL A 94 2.62 -5.12 -4.71
N ILE A 95 1.67 -5.03 -3.78
CA ILE A 95 0.32 -5.56 -3.96
C ILE A 95 -0.64 -4.37 -3.88
N ASP A 96 -1.36 -4.12 -4.96
CA ASP A 96 -2.43 -3.14 -4.94
C ASP A 96 -3.77 -3.84 -4.81
N CYS A 97 -4.44 -3.60 -3.70
CA CYS A 97 -5.74 -4.20 -3.39
C CYS A 97 -6.91 -3.30 -3.80
N SER A 98 -6.62 -2.14 -4.38
CA SER A 98 -7.64 -1.20 -4.84
C SER A 98 -8.41 -1.78 -6.02
N THR A 99 -9.66 -1.38 -6.18
CA THR A 99 -10.41 -1.69 -7.39
C THR A 99 -10.16 -0.59 -8.42
N ILE A 100 -9.35 -0.89 -9.43
CA ILE A 100 -8.90 0.09 -10.42
C ILE A 100 -9.11 -0.42 -11.85
N ASP A 101 -9.05 0.49 -12.79
CA ASP A 101 -9.12 0.17 -14.21
C ASP A 101 -7.87 -0.57 -14.69
N VAL A 102 -8.03 -1.35 -15.75
CA VAL A 102 -6.94 -2.17 -16.31
C VAL A 102 -5.77 -1.31 -16.78
N ALA A 103 -6.04 -0.16 -17.38
CA ALA A 103 -4.98 0.73 -17.86
C ALA A 103 -4.09 1.23 -16.72
N SER A 104 -4.66 1.59 -15.56
CA SER A 104 -3.89 2.01 -14.40
C SER A 104 -3.08 0.85 -13.81
N ALA A 105 -3.66 -0.33 -13.69
CA ALA A 105 -2.94 -1.51 -13.22
C ALA A 105 -1.75 -1.85 -14.12
N ARG A 106 -1.93 -1.81 -15.44
CA ARG A 106 -0.86 -2.05 -16.40
C ARG A 106 0.24 -1.01 -16.33
N ALA A 107 -0.13 0.27 -16.21
CA ALA A 107 0.86 1.35 -16.14
C ALA A 107 1.79 1.16 -14.93
N VAL A 108 1.24 0.85 -13.77
CA VAL A 108 2.03 0.61 -12.55
C VAL A 108 2.82 -0.69 -12.67
N GLY A 109 2.20 -1.74 -13.19
CA GLY A 109 2.87 -3.03 -13.38
C GLY A 109 4.07 -2.96 -14.32
N ASP A 110 3.92 -2.25 -15.44
CA ASP A 110 5.01 -2.07 -16.41
C ASP A 110 6.16 -1.25 -15.82
N ALA A 111 5.84 -0.17 -15.10
CA ALA A 111 6.84 0.66 -14.44
C ALA A 111 7.59 -0.13 -13.34
N ALA A 112 6.88 -0.95 -12.57
CA ALA A 112 7.48 -1.80 -11.56
C ALA A 112 8.42 -2.83 -12.18
N LYS A 113 7.99 -3.49 -13.24
CA LYS A 113 8.81 -4.47 -13.96
C LYS A 113 10.10 -3.85 -14.49
N ALA A 114 10.03 -2.63 -15.01
CA ALA A 114 11.20 -1.93 -15.52
C ALA A 114 12.25 -1.64 -14.44
N ARG A 115 11.84 -1.66 -13.16
CA ARG A 115 12.73 -1.43 -12.01
C ARG A 115 13.05 -2.69 -11.22
N GLY A 116 12.67 -3.85 -11.73
CA GLY A 116 12.90 -5.12 -11.04
C GLY A 116 12.02 -5.34 -9.82
N ILE A 117 10.88 -4.67 -9.74
CA ILE A 117 9.90 -4.79 -8.65
C ILE A 117 8.75 -5.64 -9.14
N ARG A 118 8.31 -6.58 -8.31
CA ARG A 118 7.14 -7.40 -8.61
C ARG A 118 5.87 -6.66 -8.22
N PHE A 119 4.89 -6.63 -9.10
CA PHE A 119 3.62 -5.98 -8.88
C PHE A 119 2.48 -6.99 -9.06
N LEU A 120 1.55 -7.01 -8.12
CA LEU A 120 0.33 -7.81 -8.18
C LEU A 120 -0.87 -6.90 -7.99
N ASP A 121 -1.79 -6.93 -8.96
CA ASP A 121 -3.10 -6.31 -8.84
C ASP A 121 -4.04 -7.35 -8.24
N ALA A 122 -4.45 -7.12 -7.01
CA ALA A 122 -5.22 -8.08 -6.22
C ALA A 122 -6.45 -7.44 -5.61
N PRO A 123 -7.44 -7.03 -6.43
CA PRO A 123 -8.66 -6.42 -5.91
C PRO A 123 -9.34 -7.35 -4.91
N VAL A 124 -9.85 -6.76 -3.83
CA VAL A 124 -10.46 -7.49 -2.73
C VAL A 124 -11.97 -7.59 -2.88
N SER A 125 -12.54 -8.65 -2.31
CA SER A 125 -13.99 -8.85 -2.20
C SER A 125 -14.33 -9.24 -0.76
N GLY A 126 -15.62 -9.28 -0.43
CA GLY A 126 -16.09 -9.58 0.93
C GLY A 126 -16.37 -8.33 1.76
N GLY A 127 -16.05 -7.15 1.26
CA GLY A 127 -16.31 -5.85 1.91
C GLY A 127 -15.61 -5.71 3.24
N VAL A 128 -16.10 -4.79 4.07
CA VAL A 128 -15.53 -4.48 5.39
C VAL A 128 -15.54 -5.71 6.30
N THR A 129 -16.61 -6.50 6.27
CA THR A 129 -16.71 -7.73 7.06
C THR A 129 -15.62 -8.72 6.69
N GLY A 130 -15.36 -8.90 5.39
CA GLY A 130 -14.30 -9.77 4.92
C GLY A 130 -12.90 -9.28 5.29
N ALA A 131 -12.70 -7.95 5.36
CA ALA A 131 -11.42 -7.35 5.72
C ALA A 131 -11.10 -7.50 7.21
N ALA A 132 -12.12 -7.52 8.01
CA ALA A 132 -11.97 -7.73 9.45
C ALA A 132 -11.60 -9.18 9.75
#